data_db21b9e26eea379244552783ffd23ccd
#
_entry.id   db21b9e26eea379244552783ffd23ccd
#
_cell.length_a   1.000
_cell.length_b   1.000
_cell.length_c   1.000
_cell.angle_alpha   90.00
_cell.angle_beta   90.00
_cell.angle_gamma   90.00
#
_symmetry.space_group_name_H-M   'P 1'
#
loop_
_entity.id
_entity.type
_entity.pdbx_description
1 polymer ?
#
loop_
_entity_poly.entity_id
_entity_poly.type
_entity_poly.pdbx_seq_one_letter_code
_entity_poly.pdbx_strand_id
1 'polypeptide(L)'
;MTLREVNETDLNGLLKLYTELHSNAMPECGEKPAGIWAEILGNKNHHIIVAEEEGRIVSSCTLLIVPNLTHAQRPYALIENVITATDFRRRGLASACMDHAKDIAVRADCYKIML
;
A
#
# COMPACT_ATOMS: atom_id res chain seq x y z
N MET A 1 5.21 -16.89 -1.79
CA MET A 1 4.67 -15.53 -1.57
C MET A 1 5.78 -14.51 -1.76
N THR A 2 5.52 -13.49 -2.55
CA THR A 2 6.47 -12.39 -2.78
C THR A 2 5.92 -11.12 -2.16
N LEU A 3 6.71 -10.48 -1.32
CA LEU A 3 6.36 -9.23 -0.67
C LEU A 3 7.19 -8.11 -1.30
N ARG A 4 6.55 -7.08 -1.84
CA ARG A 4 7.23 -6.02 -2.59
C ARG A 4 6.41 -4.75 -2.67
N GLU A 5 7.02 -3.67 -3.11
CA GLU A 5 6.28 -2.47 -3.49
C GLU A 5 5.70 -2.64 -4.91
N VAL A 6 4.65 -1.89 -5.20
CA VAL A 6 4.01 -1.91 -6.52
C VAL A 6 4.91 -1.32 -7.60
N ASN A 7 4.67 -1.75 -8.83
CA ASN A 7 5.26 -1.17 -10.03
C ASN A 7 4.15 -0.75 -11.00
N GLU A 8 4.54 -0.21 -12.14
CA GLU A 8 3.60 0.37 -13.11
C GLU A 8 2.57 -0.63 -13.64
N THR A 9 2.84 -1.93 -13.60
CA THR A 9 1.95 -2.96 -14.15
C THR A 9 0.91 -3.47 -13.15
N ASP A 10 0.93 -2.98 -11.90
CA ASP A 10 0.12 -3.54 -10.82
C ASP A 10 -1.27 -2.92 -10.66
N LEU A 11 -1.60 -1.86 -11.40
CA LEU A 11 -2.84 -1.11 -11.16
C LEU A 11 -4.09 -2.00 -11.19
N ASN A 12 -4.24 -2.80 -12.24
CA ASN A 12 -5.44 -3.64 -12.39
C ASN A 12 -5.56 -4.69 -11.29
N GLY A 13 -4.44 -5.34 -10.93
CA GLY A 13 -4.43 -6.32 -9.85
C GLY A 13 -4.78 -5.71 -8.50
N LEU A 14 -4.28 -4.50 -8.25
CA LEU A 14 -4.58 -3.78 -7.01
C LEU A 14 -6.04 -3.33 -6.96
N LEU A 15 -6.58 -2.77 -8.04
CA LEU A 15 -7.97 -2.37 -8.10
C LEU A 15 -8.90 -3.56 -7.88
N LYS A 16 -8.55 -4.72 -8.43
CA LYS A 16 -9.31 -5.95 -8.22
C LYS A 16 -9.32 -6.35 -6.75
N LEU A 17 -8.18 -6.28 -6.07
CA LEU A 17 -8.12 -6.53 -4.63
C LEU A 17 -8.99 -5.53 -3.86
N TYR A 18 -8.97 -4.26 -4.22
CA TYR A 18 -9.72 -3.21 -3.54
C TYR A 18 -11.23 -3.36 -3.66
N THR A 19 -11.74 -4.16 -4.61
CA THR A 19 -13.18 -4.45 -4.67
C THR A 19 -13.67 -5.17 -3.41
N GLU A 20 -12.77 -5.82 -2.68
CA GLU A 20 -13.09 -6.50 -1.42
C GLU A 20 -12.98 -5.58 -0.21
N LEU A 21 -12.48 -4.35 -0.39
CA LEU A 21 -12.40 -3.34 0.66
C LEU A 21 -13.70 -2.52 0.64
N HIS A 22 -14.52 -2.67 1.67
CA HIS A 22 -15.84 -2.02 1.74
C HIS A 22 -16.77 -2.37 0.58
N SER A 23 -16.59 -3.52 -0.06
CA SER A 23 -17.43 -3.99 -1.18
C SER A 23 -17.47 -2.99 -2.33
N ASN A 24 -16.38 -2.33 -2.63
CA ASN A 24 -16.28 -1.38 -3.73
C ASN A 24 -16.44 -2.06 -5.09
N ALA A 25 -17.10 -1.38 -6.02
CA ALA A 25 -17.17 -1.85 -7.40
C ALA A 25 -15.81 -1.67 -8.09
N MET A 26 -15.52 -2.54 -9.07
CA MET A 26 -14.33 -2.37 -9.91
C MET A 26 -14.48 -1.07 -10.71
N PRO A 27 -13.54 -0.11 -10.59
CA PRO A 27 -13.63 1.12 -11.36
C PRO A 27 -13.42 0.86 -12.85
N GLU A 28 -14.04 1.69 -13.68
CA GLU A 28 -13.81 1.63 -15.11
C GLU A 28 -12.38 2.03 -15.45
N CYS A 29 -11.80 1.37 -16.45
CA CYS A 29 -10.52 1.78 -17.00
C CYS A 29 -10.68 3.17 -17.61
N GLY A 30 -9.72 4.08 -17.37
CA GLY A 30 -9.80 5.40 -17.93
C GLY A 30 -8.71 6.32 -17.44
N GLU A 31 -8.83 7.57 -17.83
CA GLU A 31 -7.82 8.59 -17.54
C GLU A 31 -7.68 8.89 -16.04
N LYS A 32 -8.78 8.87 -15.30
CA LYS A 32 -8.75 9.22 -13.89
C LYS A 32 -7.95 8.23 -13.05
N PRO A 33 -8.21 6.91 -13.08
CA PRO A 33 -7.37 5.97 -12.35
C PRO A 33 -5.92 5.97 -12.82
N ALA A 34 -5.69 6.07 -14.12
CA ALA A 34 -4.33 6.10 -14.68
C ALA A 34 -3.56 7.35 -14.23
N GLY A 35 -4.22 8.50 -14.18
CA GLY A 35 -3.61 9.75 -13.70
C GLY A 35 -3.24 9.69 -12.24
N ILE A 36 -4.14 9.18 -11.40
CA ILE A 36 -3.89 9.00 -9.97
C ILE A 36 -2.75 8.01 -9.75
N TRP A 37 -2.74 6.90 -10.51
CA TRP A 37 -1.68 5.91 -10.44
C TRP A 37 -0.30 6.48 -10.74
N ALA A 38 -0.21 7.28 -11.83
CA ALA A 38 1.03 7.96 -12.18
C ALA A 38 1.50 8.90 -11.06
N GLU A 39 0.56 9.62 -10.44
CA GLU A 39 0.85 10.52 -9.33
C GLU A 39 1.39 9.75 -8.12
N ILE A 40 0.77 8.62 -7.78
CA ILE A 40 1.23 7.76 -6.69
C ILE A 40 2.65 7.26 -6.97
N LEU A 41 2.88 6.70 -8.16
CA LEU A 41 4.19 6.15 -8.52
C LEU A 41 5.28 7.22 -8.55
N GLY A 42 4.93 8.46 -8.86
CA GLY A 42 5.86 9.58 -8.87
C GLY A 42 6.14 10.18 -7.49
N ASN A 43 5.41 9.79 -6.46
CA ASN A 43 5.57 10.34 -5.11
C ASN A 43 6.42 9.42 -4.24
N LYS A 44 7.65 9.83 -3.96
CA LYS A 44 8.60 9.04 -3.16
C LYS A 44 8.13 8.75 -1.73
N ASN A 45 7.14 9.48 -1.24
CA ASN A 45 6.59 9.31 0.12
C ASN A 45 5.34 8.45 0.16
N HIS A 46 4.87 7.95 -0.98
CA HIS A 46 3.67 7.14 -1.11
C HIS A 46 4.08 5.72 -1.50
N HIS A 47 3.97 4.79 -0.58
CA HIS A 47 4.38 3.40 -0.77
C HIS A 47 3.17 2.49 -0.70
N ILE A 48 2.97 1.66 -1.71
CA ILE A 48 1.97 0.61 -1.67
C ILE A 48 2.71 -0.72 -1.67
N ILE A 49 2.52 -1.49 -0.61
CA ILE A 49 3.15 -2.79 -0.40
C ILE A 49 2.13 -3.86 -0.77
N VAL A 50 2.56 -4.86 -1.51
CA VAL A 50 1.70 -5.97 -1.93
C VAL A 50 2.35 -7.30 -1.59
N ALA A 51 1.50 -8.29 -1.30
CA ALA A 51 1.88 -9.70 -1.25
C ALA A 51 1.30 -10.37 -2.49
N GLU A 52 2.16 -11.04 -3.23
CA GLU A 52 1.81 -11.71 -4.48
C GLU A 52 1.94 -13.22 -4.34
N GLU A 53 0.91 -13.93 -4.80
CA GLU A 53 0.88 -15.39 -4.87
C GLU A 53 0.50 -15.79 -6.28
N GLU A 54 1.37 -16.57 -6.94
CA GLU A 54 1.11 -17.09 -8.28
C GLU A 54 0.65 -16.03 -9.28
N GLY A 55 1.29 -14.86 -9.25
CA GLY A 55 0.99 -13.75 -10.15
C GLY A 55 -0.24 -12.93 -9.76
N ARG A 56 -0.86 -13.21 -8.61
CA ARG A 56 -2.04 -12.50 -8.11
C ARG A 56 -1.68 -11.67 -6.87
N ILE A 57 -2.12 -10.42 -6.84
CA ILE A 57 -2.01 -9.59 -5.64
C ILE A 57 -3.10 -10.01 -4.66
N VAL A 58 -2.71 -10.52 -3.50
CA VAL A 58 -3.63 -11.11 -2.52
C VAL A 58 -3.69 -10.34 -1.20
N SER A 59 -2.76 -9.43 -0.95
CA SER A 59 -2.80 -8.57 0.24
C SER A 59 -2.07 -7.27 -0.07
N SER A 60 -2.43 -6.21 0.63
CA SER A 60 -1.80 -4.90 0.43
C SER A 60 -1.99 -4.02 1.64
N CYS A 61 -1.08 -3.06 1.80
CA CYS A 61 -1.29 -1.87 2.63
C CYS A 61 -0.62 -0.68 1.97
N THR A 62 -1.07 0.52 2.34
CA THR A 62 -0.48 1.78 1.88
C THR A 62 0.24 2.43 3.03
N LEU A 63 1.45 2.92 2.77
CA LEU A 63 2.22 3.72 3.73
C LEU A 63 2.44 5.09 3.13
N LEU A 64 2.05 6.12 3.86
CA LEU A 64 2.32 7.51 3.48
C LEU A 64 3.27 8.12 4.49
N ILE A 65 4.40 8.66 4.02
CA ILE A 65 5.37 9.37 4.84
C ILE A 65 5.10 10.85 4.70
N VAL A 66 4.86 11.52 5.82
CA VAL A 66 4.47 12.92 5.86
C VAL A 66 5.63 13.76 6.42
N PRO A 67 6.21 14.65 5.60
CA PRO A 67 7.23 15.60 6.11
C PRO A 67 6.66 16.43 7.25
N ASN A 68 7.49 16.73 8.24
CA ASN A 68 7.03 17.35 9.47
C ASN A 68 8.09 18.30 10.04
N LEU A 69 7.63 19.34 10.72
CA LEU A 69 8.52 20.36 11.30
C LEU A 69 8.80 20.15 12.79
N THR A 70 7.95 19.42 13.50
CA THR A 70 8.15 19.11 14.92
C THR A 70 9.06 17.90 15.09
N HIS A 71 9.37 17.53 16.33
CA HIS A 71 10.18 16.35 16.66
C HIS A 71 11.51 16.32 15.91
N ALA A 72 12.23 17.46 15.92
CA ALA A 72 13.51 17.62 15.24
C ALA A 72 13.39 17.39 13.71
N GLN A 73 12.29 17.83 13.13
CA GLN A 73 11.96 17.71 11.69
C GLN A 73 11.88 16.26 11.22
N ARG A 74 11.54 15.34 12.13
CA ARG A 74 11.31 13.95 11.76
C ARG A 74 9.91 13.78 11.16
N PRO A 75 9.78 13.01 10.08
CA PRO A 75 8.47 12.75 9.49
C PRO A 75 7.64 11.83 10.37
N TYR A 76 6.35 11.70 10.05
CA TYR A 76 5.49 10.67 10.59
C TYR A 76 4.85 9.88 9.45
N ALA A 77 4.25 8.75 9.77
CA ALA A 77 3.70 7.87 8.75
C ALA A 77 2.26 7.49 9.05
N LEU A 78 1.51 7.21 7.99
CA LEU A 78 0.14 6.69 8.03
C LEU A 78 0.12 5.36 7.29
N ILE A 79 -0.57 4.37 7.87
CA ILE A 79 -0.89 3.13 7.18
C ILE A 79 -2.38 3.11 6.90
N GLU A 80 -2.75 2.92 5.64
CA GLU A 80 -4.13 2.93 5.15
C GLU A 80 -4.37 1.75 4.22
N ASN A 81 -5.64 1.51 3.89
CA ASN A 81 -6.05 0.53 2.88
C ASN A 81 -5.45 -0.86 3.12
N VAL A 82 -5.52 -1.34 4.36
CA VAL A 82 -5.06 -2.69 4.71
C VAL A 82 -6.12 -3.68 4.28
N ILE A 83 -5.79 -4.56 3.33
CA ILE A 83 -6.74 -5.52 2.78
C ILE A 83 -6.05 -6.83 2.41
N THR A 84 -6.75 -7.93 2.64
CA THR A 84 -6.34 -9.27 2.19
C THR A 84 -7.53 -9.92 1.48
N ALA A 85 -7.27 -10.53 0.33
CA ALA A 85 -8.29 -11.26 -0.41
C ALA A 85 -8.95 -12.32 0.49
N THR A 86 -10.27 -12.46 0.36
CA THR A 86 -11.07 -13.31 1.25
C THR A 86 -10.54 -14.74 1.34
N ASP A 87 -10.10 -15.32 0.22
CA ASP A 87 -9.59 -16.67 0.14
C ASP A 87 -8.15 -16.82 0.65
N PHE A 88 -7.50 -15.72 1.02
CA PHE A 88 -6.12 -15.71 1.53
C PHE A 88 -6.00 -15.18 2.96
N ARG A 89 -7.10 -14.99 3.65
CA ARG A 89 -7.10 -14.49 5.03
C ARG A 89 -6.56 -15.54 6.01
N ARG A 90 -6.14 -15.07 7.19
CA ARG A 90 -5.62 -15.90 8.29
C ARG A 90 -4.29 -16.59 7.96
N ARG A 91 -3.51 -16.02 7.05
CA ARG A 91 -2.18 -16.51 6.68
C ARG A 91 -1.06 -15.54 7.06
N GLY A 92 -1.39 -14.46 7.79
CA GLY A 92 -0.41 -13.46 8.20
C GLY A 92 0.05 -12.52 7.10
N LEU A 93 -0.67 -12.45 5.98
CA LEU A 93 -0.25 -11.62 4.84
C LEU A 93 -0.36 -10.13 5.12
N ALA A 94 -1.46 -9.69 5.77
CA ALA A 94 -1.62 -8.28 6.15
C ALA A 94 -0.52 -7.86 7.13
N SER A 95 -0.21 -8.70 8.10
CA SER A 95 0.89 -8.44 9.05
C SER A 95 2.23 -8.34 8.33
N ALA A 96 2.47 -9.20 7.35
CA ALA A 96 3.70 -9.14 6.56
C ALA A 96 3.81 -7.83 5.77
N CYS A 97 2.71 -7.40 5.13
CA CYS A 97 2.68 -6.12 4.44
C CYS A 97 2.95 -4.95 5.39
N MET A 98 2.31 -4.96 6.57
CA MET A 98 2.48 -3.90 7.56
C MET A 98 3.89 -3.89 8.15
N ASP A 99 4.50 -5.05 8.39
CA ASP A 99 5.88 -5.13 8.87
C ASP A 99 6.84 -4.54 7.83
N HIS A 100 6.61 -4.82 6.56
CA HIS A 100 7.41 -4.22 5.48
C HIS A 100 7.25 -2.70 5.46
N ALA A 101 6.02 -2.21 5.62
CA ALA A 101 5.74 -0.77 5.70
C ALA A 101 6.44 -0.14 6.90
N LYS A 102 6.40 -0.78 8.07
CA LYS A 102 7.08 -0.29 9.28
C LYS A 102 8.59 -0.19 9.08
N ASP A 103 9.19 -1.15 8.39
CA ASP A 103 10.62 -1.09 8.07
C ASP A 103 10.95 0.14 7.21
N ILE A 104 10.13 0.45 6.23
CA ILE A 104 10.29 1.65 5.41
C ILE A 104 10.21 2.91 6.28
N ALA A 105 9.20 2.98 7.16
CA ALA A 105 9.00 4.13 8.04
C ALA A 105 10.18 4.33 8.99
N VAL A 106 10.72 3.25 9.56
CA VAL A 106 11.88 3.30 10.46
C VAL A 106 13.11 3.81 9.70
N ARG A 107 13.34 3.32 8.49
CA ARG A 107 14.48 3.77 7.66
C ARG A 107 14.33 5.23 7.23
N ALA A 108 13.10 5.73 7.13
CA ALA A 108 12.81 7.13 6.83
C ALA A 108 12.86 8.03 8.08
N ASP A 109 13.20 7.47 9.24
CA ASP A 109 13.29 8.18 10.52
C ASP A 109 11.96 8.74 11.02
N CYS A 110 10.84 8.07 10.70
CA CYS A 110 9.53 8.47 11.22
C CYS A 110 9.49 8.36 12.74
N TYR A 111 8.94 9.38 13.41
CA TYR A 111 8.85 9.34 14.88
C TYR A 111 7.59 8.62 15.37
N LYS A 112 6.61 8.42 14.51
CA LYS A 112 5.41 7.62 14.81
C LYS A 112 4.79 7.07 13.53
N ILE A 113 3.98 6.04 13.71
CA ILE A 113 3.15 5.46 12.64
C ILE A 113 1.71 5.42 13.15
N MET A 114 0.79 5.96 12.36
CA MET A 114 -0.64 5.93 12.66
C MET A 114 -1.35 4.92 11.76
N LEU A 115 -2.32 4.24 12.33
CA LEU A 115 -3.16 3.26 11.63
C LEU A 115 -4.60 3.77 11.53
#